data_6a29b93441525c0ed78a607359d85188
#
_entry.id   6a29b93441525c0ed78a607359d85188
#
_cell.length_a   1.000
_cell.length_b   1.000
_cell.length_c   1.000
_cell.angle_alpha   90.00
_cell.angle_beta   90.00
_cell.angle_gamma   90.00
#
_symmetry.space_group_name_H-M   'P 1'
#
loop_
_entity.id
_entity.type
_entity.pdbx_description
1 polymer ?
#
loop_
_entity_poly.entity_id
_entity_poly.type
_entity_poly.pdbx_seq_one_letter_code
_entity_poly.pdbx_strand_id
1 'polypeptide(L)'
;MIPFVILALTNCWVVFWNKKSFGISLPATLTGTVLLAYFSQLLFHTFNIGIYVCIAVAVSAVILLILKRTDRDFISRCFSEGFFVFLAICLFFLVMDYGRWLSEWDEYSHWGKMVKEMFRLDRFYSEPQSNLLVHKDYPPFAVIFEMLWCRFSGGYSAGGATMALHILGFSMVLPLALEQLNGETKTDRLQKFISKLAIVAAFLLFIFNFNHVQPMTIYLDLFLPLFYVSLILMVSDSELRRSGFGFVMLLLGQFSLIITKQMGLAFVMLVWFFYTMLEVMELSSEGKESQEKKSGRWMMLVAQSLAILITPAISYSIWNHYITNLGLTGQFSFERINVGTIIRILAGDGDYIQHLTYVKFIRALFTTNLGTGIFSMTYVSAVLLAFCILAVLAYLFRTVVHRGEILQYAVLFAVGSAGYAFTMLVLYMFCYSEGEMSVLASYERYMSTYILSEYVILFLLLVRLLARKKVDVCTYPVALGMLGIGLLMAGTGGVSQLMPQMFCEKDGDYKEQAYEIQRLTPADAEVFLISSHNDVYTYILTYYLDDRRIDKRYLTSNVATWGADNTDYWNAVLDCIREDGYVYLYNVTDEVRDALGQYMDDEFVEQALYVAVEENGELRLQRAW
;
A
#
# COMPACT_ATOMS: atom_id res chain seq x y z
N MET A 1 15.33 -8.66 -12.24
CA MET A 1 14.50 -9.52 -13.13
C MET A 1 14.26 -10.94 -12.61
N ILE A 2 15.08 -11.49 -11.69
CA ILE A 2 14.85 -12.81 -11.08
C ILE A 2 13.46 -12.92 -10.42
N PRO A 3 12.98 -11.93 -9.63
CA PRO A 3 11.63 -12.00 -9.04
C PRO A 3 10.52 -12.15 -10.08
N PHE A 4 10.62 -11.43 -11.21
CA PHE A 4 9.69 -11.58 -12.33
C PHE A 4 9.63 -13.02 -12.84
N VAL A 5 10.80 -13.65 -13.05
CA VAL A 5 10.87 -15.04 -13.55
C VAL A 5 10.24 -16.01 -12.55
N ILE A 6 10.53 -15.87 -11.25
CA ILE A 6 9.95 -16.71 -10.20
C ILE A 6 8.42 -16.58 -10.19
N LEU A 7 7.89 -15.36 -10.20
CA LEU A 7 6.45 -15.10 -10.17
C LEU A 7 5.76 -15.57 -11.45
N ALA A 8 6.36 -15.33 -12.62
CA ALA A 8 5.81 -15.76 -13.90
C ALA A 8 5.75 -17.30 -14.01
N LEU A 9 6.80 -17.98 -13.57
CA LEU A 9 6.82 -19.45 -13.52
C LEU A 9 5.80 -19.99 -12.52
N THR A 10 5.73 -19.42 -11.31
CA THR A 10 4.72 -19.78 -10.30
C THR A 10 3.32 -19.61 -10.86
N ASN A 11 3.06 -18.53 -11.62
CA ASN A 11 1.77 -18.30 -12.24
C ASN A 11 1.40 -19.38 -13.29
N CYS A 12 2.38 -20.01 -13.96
CA CYS A 12 2.09 -21.11 -14.89
C CYS A 12 1.42 -22.30 -14.19
N TRP A 13 1.72 -22.56 -12.91
CA TRP A 13 1.00 -23.57 -12.13
C TRP A 13 -0.45 -23.18 -11.90
N VAL A 14 -0.71 -21.93 -11.53
CA VAL A 14 -2.07 -21.43 -11.32
C VAL A 14 -2.87 -21.49 -12.62
N VAL A 15 -2.26 -21.12 -13.77
CA VAL A 15 -2.85 -21.28 -15.11
C VAL A 15 -3.16 -22.74 -15.44
N PHE A 16 -2.28 -23.66 -15.06
CA PHE A 16 -2.50 -25.09 -15.29
C PHE A 16 -3.73 -25.61 -14.53
N TRP A 17 -3.87 -25.22 -13.25
CA TRP A 17 -4.95 -25.68 -12.40
C TRP A 17 -6.30 -25.06 -12.74
N ASN A 18 -6.37 -23.74 -12.92
CA ASN A 18 -7.63 -23.05 -13.15
C ASN A 18 -8.05 -22.98 -14.61
N LYS A 19 -7.16 -23.33 -15.54
CA LYS A 19 -7.36 -23.26 -16.99
C LYS A 19 -7.73 -21.86 -17.52
N LYS A 20 -7.46 -20.82 -16.77
CA LYS A 20 -7.59 -19.42 -17.19
C LYS A 20 -6.27 -18.92 -17.78
N SER A 21 -6.28 -17.73 -18.37
CA SER A 21 -5.10 -17.08 -18.92
C SER A 21 -4.17 -16.53 -17.83
N PHE A 22 -2.97 -16.13 -18.25
CA PHE A 22 -1.92 -15.63 -17.35
C PHE A 22 -2.40 -14.42 -16.53
N GLY A 23 -2.99 -13.40 -17.19
CA GLY A 23 -3.40 -12.18 -16.51
C GLY A 23 -4.58 -12.37 -15.56
N ILE A 24 -5.51 -13.28 -15.87
CA ILE A 24 -6.60 -13.65 -14.94
C ILE A 24 -6.07 -14.38 -13.71
N SER A 25 -5.00 -15.18 -13.87
CA SER A 25 -4.40 -15.97 -12.79
C SER A 25 -3.41 -15.20 -11.93
N LEU A 26 -2.83 -14.12 -12.47
CA LEU A 26 -1.73 -13.38 -11.83
C LEU A 26 -2.08 -12.82 -10.46
N PRO A 27 -3.25 -12.18 -10.22
CA PRO A 27 -3.60 -11.70 -8.88
C PRO A 27 -3.60 -12.83 -7.83
N ALA A 28 -4.01 -14.06 -8.22
CA ALA A 28 -3.94 -15.24 -7.37
C ALA A 28 -2.51 -15.57 -6.96
N THR A 29 -1.62 -15.57 -7.94
CA THR A 29 -0.20 -15.88 -7.72
C THR A 29 0.46 -14.84 -6.80
N LEU A 30 0.23 -13.55 -7.06
CA LEU A 30 0.80 -12.47 -6.24
C LEU A 30 0.29 -12.56 -4.79
N THR A 31 -1.02 -12.67 -4.61
CA THR A 31 -1.65 -12.79 -3.29
C THR A 31 -1.21 -14.08 -2.58
N GLY A 32 -1.22 -15.20 -3.28
CA GLY A 32 -0.83 -16.50 -2.73
C GLY A 32 0.63 -16.56 -2.30
N THR A 33 1.54 -15.93 -3.06
CA THR A 33 2.97 -15.82 -2.71
C THR A 33 3.17 -15.07 -1.40
N VAL A 34 2.47 -13.95 -1.22
CA VAL A 34 2.53 -13.16 0.03
C VAL A 34 1.94 -13.95 1.20
N LEU A 35 0.77 -14.55 1.02
CA LEU A 35 0.11 -15.33 2.08
C LEU A 35 0.93 -16.56 2.49
N LEU A 36 1.60 -17.22 1.55
CA LEU A 36 2.50 -18.32 1.84
C LEU A 36 3.65 -17.87 2.76
N ALA A 37 4.26 -16.73 2.48
CA ALA A 37 5.30 -16.16 3.32
C ALA A 37 4.75 -15.69 4.67
N TYR A 38 3.57 -15.05 4.68
CA TYR A 38 2.88 -14.63 5.90
C TYR A 38 2.64 -15.81 6.86
N PHE A 39 2.04 -16.88 6.37
CA PHE A 39 1.79 -18.08 7.19
C PHE A 39 3.07 -18.84 7.53
N SER A 40 4.10 -18.83 6.66
CA SER A 40 5.43 -19.36 6.98
C SER A 40 5.98 -18.67 8.23
N GLN A 41 5.91 -17.34 8.29
CA GLN A 41 6.38 -16.59 9.45
C GLN A 41 5.54 -16.85 10.70
N LEU A 42 4.21 -16.87 10.60
CA LEU A 42 3.33 -17.13 11.75
C LEU A 42 3.51 -18.52 12.34
N LEU A 43 3.73 -19.55 11.51
CA LEU A 43 3.78 -20.94 11.95
C LEU A 43 5.20 -21.42 12.30
N PHE A 44 6.21 -20.91 11.60
CA PHE A 44 7.58 -21.39 11.69
C PHE A 44 8.59 -20.31 12.10
N HIS A 45 8.13 -19.09 12.35
CA HIS A 45 8.97 -17.95 12.74
C HIS A 45 10.09 -17.63 11.75
N THR A 46 9.87 -17.87 10.44
CA THR A 46 10.81 -17.58 9.35
C THR A 46 10.08 -17.39 8.03
N PHE A 47 10.52 -16.48 7.20
CA PHE A 47 10.05 -16.33 5.81
C PHE A 47 10.70 -17.34 4.86
N ASN A 48 11.86 -17.90 5.25
CA ASN A 48 12.66 -18.76 4.38
C ASN A 48 11.90 -19.99 3.88
N ILE A 49 11.03 -20.60 4.69
CA ILE A 49 10.22 -21.75 4.25
C ILE A 49 9.30 -21.32 3.10
N GLY A 50 8.59 -20.20 3.25
CA GLY A 50 7.75 -19.65 2.18
C GLY A 50 8.55 -19.33 0.91
N ILE A 51 9.74 -18.74 1.06
CA ILE A 51 10.66 -18.42 -0.04
C ILE A 51 11.09 -19.70 -0.77
N TYR A 52 11.54 -20.72 -0.05
CA TYR A 52 11.97 -21.99 -0.65
C TYR A 52 10.82 -22.71 -1.35
N VAL A 53 9.59 -22.66 -0.80
CA VAL A 53 8.41 -23.22 -1.47
C VAL A 53 8.12 -22.46 -2.76
N CYS A 54 8.17 -21.11 -2.78
CA CYS A 54 8.00 -20.34 -4.00
C CYS A 54 9.04 -20.71 -5.08
N ILE A 55 10.31 -20.85 -4.68
CA ILE A 55 11.38 -21.25 -5.59
C ILE A 55 11.14 -22.67 -6.11
N ALA A 56 10.76 -23.61 -5.22
CA ALA A 56 10.48 -24.99 -5.62
C ALA A 56 9.29 -25.08 -6.59
N VAL A 57 8.24 -24.30 -6.37
CA VAL A 57 7.09 -24.19 -7.29
C VAL A 57 7.54 -23.61 -8.64
N ALA A 58 8.34 -22.55 -8.65
CA ALA A 58 8.88 -21.97 -9.88
C ALA A 58 9.76 -22.95 -10.66
N VAL A 59 10.65 -23.67 -9.98
CA VAL A 59 11.49 -24.72 -10.62
C VAL A 59 10.62 -25.86 -11.16
N SER A 60 9.64 -26.32 -10.40
CA SER A 60 8.71 -27.36 -10.86
C SER A 60 7.85 -26.90 -12.05
N ALA A 61 7.57 -25.60 -12.17
CA ALA A 61 6.88 -25.03 -13.33
C ALA A 61 7.69 -25.15 -14.61
N VAL A 62 9.02 -25.10 -14.54
CA VAL A 62 9.89 -25.37 -15.72
C VAL A 62 9.68 -26.80 -16.21
N ILE A 63 9.64 -27.76 -15.28
CA ILE A 63 9.35 -29.17 -15.60
C ILE A 63 7.95 -29.30 -16.22
N LEU A 64 6.96 -28.65 -15.63
CA LEU A 64 5.59 -28.61 -16.15
C LEU A 64 5.53 -28.08 -17.59
N LEU A 65 6.19 -26.97 -17.88
CA LEU A 65 6.26 -26.36 -19.21
C LEU A 65 6.92 -27.32 -20.25
N ILE A 66 7.99 -28.01 -19.84
CA ILE A 66 8.66 -29.02 -20.69
C ILE A 66 7.73 -30.20 -20.96
N LEU A 67 7.07 -30.75 -19.94
CA LEU A 67 6.15 -31.88 -20.08
C LEU A 67 4.91 -31.52 -20.92
N LYS A 68 4.43 -30.28 -20.80
CA LYS A 68 3.25 -29.77 -21.51
C LYS A 68 3.57 -28.97 -22.77
N ARG A 69 4.80 -29.02 -23.28
CA ARG A 69 5.26 -28.22 -24.44
C ARG A 69 4.43 -28.46 -25.73
N THR A 70 3.79 -29.60 -25.85
CA THR A 70 2.93 -29.96 -27.00
C THR A 70 1.46 -29.56 -26.81
N ASP A 71 1.06 -29.22 -25.59
CA ASP A 71 -0.26 -28.69 -25.25
C ASP A 71 -0.33 -27.18 -25.61
N ARG A 72 -0.70 -26.94 -26.88
CA ARG A 72 -0.76 -25.56 -27.42
C ARG A 72 -1.67 -24.64 -26.62
N ASP A 73 -2.75 -25.20 -26.12
CA ASP A 73 -3.73 -24.44 -25.31
C ASP A 73 -3.14 -23.99 -24.00
N PHE A 74 -2.46 -24.85 -23.27
CA PHE A 74 -1.77 -24.52 -22.04
C PHE A 74 -0.67 -23.47 -22.27
N ILE A 75 0.19 -23.69 -23.28
CA ILE A 75 1.27 -22.76 -23.61
C ILE A 75 0.72 -21.40 -24.02
N SER A 76 -0.35 -21.32 -24.80
CA SER A 76 -0.96 -20.04 -25.20
C SER A 76 -1.57 -19.30 -24.02
N ARG A 77 -2.12 -20.01 -23.03
CA ARG A 77 -2.60 -19.38 -21.78
C ARG A 77 -1.48 -18.87 -20.90
N CYS A 78 -0.36 -19.60 -20.79
CA CYS A 78 0.82 -19.15 -20.03
C CYS A 78 1.48 -17.92 -20.66
N PHE A 79 1.52 -17.82 -21.97
CA PHE A 79 2.09 -16.69 -22.72
C PHE A 79 1.00 -15.84 -23.39
N SER A 80 -0.10 -15.63 -22.67
CA SER A 80 -1.17 -14.74 -23.08
C SER A 80 -0.74 -13.27 -23.01
N GLU A 81 -1.60 -12.39 -23.44
CA GLU A 81 -1.32 -10.94 -23.43
C GLU A 81 -0.99 -10.41 -22.04
N GLY A 82 -1.62 -10.95 -20.99
CA GLY A 82 -1.33 -10.60 -19.59
C GLY A 82 0.11 -10.87 -19.19
N PHE A 83 0.77 -11.90 -19.74
CA PHE A 83 2.19 -12.14 -19.51
C PHE A 83 3.06 -10.99 -20.04
N PHE A 84 2.78 -10.53 -21.27
CA PHE A 84 3.55 -9.43 -21.86
C PHE A 84 3.27 -8.09 -21.19
N VAL A 85 2.04 -7.87 -20.70
CA VAL A 85 1.70 -6.70 -19.91
C VAL A 85 2.44 -6.71 -18.58
N PHE A 86 2.50 -7.86 -17.89
CA PHE A 86 3.27 -8.02 -16.67
C PHE A 86 4.77 -7.76 -16.89
N LEU A 87 5.33 -8.30 -17.97
CA LEU A 87 6.72 -8.03 -18.36
C LEU A 87 6.95 -6.52 -18.60
N ALA A 88 6.04 -5.87 -19.33
CA ALA A 88 6.14 -4.44 -19.62
C ALA A 88 6.09 -3.60 -18.33
N ILE A 89 5.21 -3.93 -17.37
CA ILE A 89 5.15 -3.29 -16.06
C ILE A 89 6.48 -3.46 -15.32
N CYS A 90 7.02 -4.68 -15.27
CA CYS A 90 8.29 -4.94 -14.60
C CYS A 90 9.46 -4.17 -15.23
N LEU A 91 9.52 -4.09 -16.55
CA LEU A 91 10.55 -3.33 -17.26
C LEU A 91 10.40 -1.82 -17.04
N PHE A 92 9.18 -1.32 -17.05
CA PHE A 92 8.91 0.09 -16.81
C PHE A 92 9.39 0.51 -15.41
N PHE A 93 8.96 -0.20 -14.37
CA PHE A 93 9.35 0.13 -12.99
C PHE A 93 10.81 -0.20 -12.68
N LEU A 94 11.44 -1.13 -13.40
CA LEU A 94 12.89 -1.32 -13.34
C LEU A 94 13.62 -0.05 -13.75
N VAL A 95 13.18 0.63 -14.81
CA VAL A 95 13.77 1.90 -15.26
C VAL A 95 13.43 3.05 -14.31
N MET A 96 12.19 3.08 -13.79
CA MET A 96 11.72 4.18 -12.97
C MET A 96 12.25 4.16 -11.54
N ASP A 97 12.43 2.98 -10.94
CA ASP A 97 12.63 2.85 -9.50
C ASP A 97 13.97 2.24 -9.09
N TYR A 98 14.77 1.66 -10.00
CA TYR A 98 15.96 0.88 -9.64
C TYR A 98 16.93 1.62 -8.71
N GLY A 99 17.24 2.86 -9.00
CA GLY A 99 18.10 3.73 -8.19
C GLY A 99 17.34 4.66 -7.24
N ARG A 100 16.03 4.44 -7.06
CA ARG A 100 15.21 5.26 -6.17
C ARG A 100 15.58 5.02 -4.72
N TRP A 101 15.48 6.05 -3.94
CA TRP A 101 15.68 6.08 -2.50
C TRP A 101 14.49 6.79 -1.85
N LEU A 102 14.40 6.65 -0.53
CA LEU A 102 13.29 7.20 0.23
C LEU A 102 13.40 8.72 0.33
N SER A 103 12.30 9.42 0.29
CA SER A 103 12.26 10.89 0.32
C SER A 103 11.26 11.44 1.33
N GLU A 104 10.29 10.63 1.75
CA GLU A 104 9.17 11.06 2.55
C GLU A 104 9.28 10.54 3.99
N TRP A 105 8.61 11.26 4.90
CA TRP A 105 8.65 10.96 6.34
C TRP A 105 8.19 9.53 6.68
N ASP A 106 6.99 9.12 6.17
CA ASP A 106 6.45 7.77 6.42
C ASP A 106 7.33 6.66 5.82
N GLU A 107 8.12 6.96 4.78
CA GLU A 107 9.03 6.00 4.17
C GLU A 107 10.18 5.64 5.11
N TYR A 108 10.80 6.65 5.75
CA TYR A 108 11.88 6.46 6.71
C TYR A 108 11.37 6.00 8.07
N SER A 109 10.25 6.57 8.54
CA SER A 109 9.73 6.27 9.88
C SER A 109 9.22 4.82 9.99
N HIS A 110 8.57 4.31 8.93
CA HIS A 110 7.99 2.97 9.01
C HIS A 110 8.00 2.17 7.69
N TRP A 111 7.41 2.61 6.56
CA TRP A 111 7.22 1.71 5.42
C TRP A 111 8.53 1.11 4.90
N GLY A 112 9.52 1.92 4.57
CA GLY A 112 10.82 1.43 4.08
C GLY A 112 11.62 0.72 5.18
N LYS A 113 11.57 1.23 6.42
CA LYS A 113 12.22 0.59 7.57
C LYS A 113 11.63 -0.78 7.87
N MET A 114 10.31 -0.96 7.77
CA MET A 114 9.66 -2.27 7.92
C MET A 114 10.22 -3.31 6.95
N VAL A 115 10.37 -2.96 5.67
CA VAL A 115 10.93 -3.87 4.66
C VAL A 115 12.37 -4.25 5.03
N LYS A 116 13.18 -3.25 5.40
CA LYS A 116 14.58 -3.43 5.77
C LYS A 116 14.73 -4.34 7.00
N GLU A 117 13.93 -4.11 8.04
CA GLU A 117 13.93 -4.93 9.25
C GLU A 117 13.48 -6.37 8.99
N MET A 118 12.42 -6.58 8.19
CA MET A 118 12.00 -7.93 7.81
C MET A 118 13.07 -8.65 6.98
N PHE A 119 13.75 -7.93 6.08
CA PHE A 119 14.85 -8.48 5.30
C PHE A 119 16.03 -8.88 6.20
N ARG A 120 16.39 -8.05 7.18
CA ARG A 120 17.50 -8.27 8.12
C ARG A 120 17.21 -9.41 9.09
N LEU A 121 16.03 -9.39 9.72
CA LEU A 121 15.68 -10.31 10.82
C LEU A 121 15.18 -11.68 10.35
N ASP A 122 14.74 -11.82 9.10
CA ASP A 122 13.94 -12.96 8.63
C ASP A 122 12.67 -13.19 9.49
N ARG A 123 12.13 -12.11 10.05
CA ARG A 123 10.96 -12.08 10.94
C ARG A 123 10.14 -10.84 10.69
N PHE A 124 8.93 -10.77 11.25
CA PHE A 124 8.16 -9.53 11.21
C PHE A 124 8.90 -8.40 11.93
N TYR A 125 8.77 -7.19 11.40
CA TYR A 125 9.30 -5.95 11.99
C TYR A 125 8.68 -5.62 13.35
N SER A 126 7.60 -6.30 13.75
CA SER A 126 6.95 -6.18 15.06
C SER A 126 7.76 -6.80 16.21
N GLU A 127 8.69 -7.69 15.89
CA GLU A 127 9.52 -8.40 16.87
C GLU A 127 10.35 -7.44 17.74
N PRO A 128 10.66 -7.81 18.99
CA PRO A 128 11.43 -6.97 19.92
C PRO A 128 12.82 -6.59 19.38
N GLN A 129 13.46 -7.45 18.55
CA GLN A 129 14.79 -7.24 17.97
C GLN A 129 14.78 -6.23 16.82
N SER A 130 13.62 -5.76 16.41
CA SER A 130 13.49 -4.77 15.34
C SER A 130 13.85 -3.37 15.81
N ASN A 131 14.64 -2.66 15.00
CA ASN A 131 14.98 -1.26 15.18
C ASN A 131 13.87 -0.31 14.70
N LEU A 132 12.68 -0.81 14.39
CA LEU A 132 11.52 0.02 14.08
C LEU A 132 11.05 0.74 15.35
N LEU A 133 10.93 2.06 15.30
CA LEU A 133 10.54 2.86 16.47
C LEU A 133 9.03 2.99 16.62
N VAL A 134 8.31 3.13 15.51
CA VAL A 134 6.87 3.42 15.48
C VAL A 134 6.12 2.42 14.61
N HIS A 135 4.79 2.32 14.79
CA HIS A 135 3.89 1.55 13.92
C HIS A 135 4.22 0.04 13.79
N LYS A 136 4.77 -0.58 14.85
CA LYS A 136 5.05 -2.02 14.89
C LYS A 136 3.79 -2.89 14.74
N ASP A 137 2.62 -2.32 14.94
CA ASP A 137 1.30 -2.94 14.85
C ASP A 137 0.70 -2.93 13.45
N TYR A 138 1.28 -2.19 12.49
CA TYR A 138 0.72 -2.10 11.15
C TYR A 138 0.67 -3.46 10.46
N PRO A 139 -0.30 -3.68 9.56
CA PRO A 139 -0.43 -4.96 8.85
C PRO A 139 0.62 -5.14 7.76
N PRO A 140 1.15 -6.36 7.52
CA PRO A 140 2.39 -6.57 6.78
C PRO A 140 2.28 -6.96 5.30
N PHE A 141 1.09 -7.05 4.68
CA PHE A 141 0.91 -7.70 3.37
C PHE A 141 1.82 -7.13 2.27
N ALA A 142 1.79 -5.82 2.05
CA ALA A 142 2.61 -5.20 1.01
C ALA A 142 4.11 -5.29 1.35
N VAL A 143 4.46 -5.03 2.60
CA VAL A 143 5.83 -5.10 3.11
C VAL A 143 6.44 -6.50 2.93
N ILE A 144 5.64 -7.57 3.10
CA ILE A 144 6.08 -8.94 2.80
C ILE A 144 6.44 -9.08 1.31
N PHE A 145 5.62 -8.57 0.40
CA PHE A 145 5.91 -8.68 -1.03
C PHE A 145 7.19 -7.93 -1.40
N GLU A 146 7.38 -6.74 -0.86
CA GLU A 146 8.56 -5.91 -1.06
C GLU A 146 9.83 -6.61 -0.52
N MET A 147 9.74 -7.20 0.67
CA MET A 147 10.82 -8.01 1.24
C MET A 147 11.13 -9.25 0.38
N LEU A 148 10.10 -9.97 -0.09
CA LEU A 148 10.28 -11.13 -0.99
C LEU A 148 10.95 -10.73 -2.29
N TRP A 149 10.54 -9.59 -2.87
CA TRP A 149 11.16 -9.07 -4.08
C TRP A 149 12.65 -8.78 -3.88
N CYS A 150 13.01 -8.14 -2.77
CA CYS A 150 14.39 -7.90 -2.39
C CYS A 150 15.16 -9.21 -2.16
N ARG A 151 14.57 -10.20 -1.49
CA ARG A 151 15.17 -11.54 -1.29
C ARG A 151 15.44 -12.25 -2.62
N PHE A 152 14.48 -12.26 -3.52
CA PHE A 152 14.66 -12.85 -4.85
C PHE A 152 15.65 -12.05 -5.72
N SER A 153 15.84 -10.77 -5.46
CA SER A 153 16.81 -9.92 -6.15
C SER A 153 18.25 -10.09 -5.61
N GLY A 154 18.43 -10.74 -4.46
CA GLY A 154 19.71 -11.02 -3.84
C GLY A 154 20.20 -9.96 -2.85
N GLY A 155 19.44 -8.90 -2.58
CA GLY A 155 19.79 -7.85 -1.63
C GLY A 155 18.65 -6.85 -1.40
N TYR A 156 18.69 -6.19 -0.26
CA TYR A 156 17.79 -5.08 0.04
C TYR A 156 18.24 -3.81 -0.68
N SER A 157 17.28 -3.08 -1.25
CA SER A 157 17.46 -1.69 -1.67
C SER A 157 16.11 -0.95 -1.59
N ALA A 158 16.14 0.34 -1.27
CA ALA A 158 14.95 1.18 -1.24
C ALA A 158 14.23 1.17 -2.60
N GLY A 159 14.98 1.35 -3.70
CA GLY A 159 14.41 1.28 -5.05
C GLY A 159 13.84 -0.10 -5.40
N GLY A 160 14.42 -1.19 -4.88
CA GLY A 160 13.88 -2.54 -5.03
C GLY A 160 12.55 -2.73 -4.32
N ALA A 161 12.39 -2.17 -3.13
CA ALA A 161 11.15 -2.20 -2.36
C ALA A 161 10.06 -1.34 -3.03
N THR A 162 10.38 -0.10 -3.43
CA THR A 162 9.43 0.79 -4.15
C THR A 162 8.97 0.15 -5.47
N MET A 163 9.91 -0.37 -6.26
CA MET A 163 9.63 -1.10 -7.49
C MET A 163 8.67 -2.27 -7.26
N ALA A 164 8.89 -3.03 -6.18
CA ALA A 164 8.04 -4.17 -5.82
C ALA A 164 6.60 -3.74 -5.57
N LEU A 165 6.38 -2.68 -4.78
CA LEU A 165 5.04 -2.15 -4.49
C LEU A 165 4.31 -1.72 -5.76
N HIS A 166 4.99 -0.98 -6.64
CA HIS A 166 4.43 -0.55 -7.91
C HIS A 166 4.07 -1.75 -8.80
N ILE A 167 5.00 -2.71 -8.95
CA ILE A 167 4.73 -3.93 -9.73
C ILE A 167 3.55 -4.69 -9.13
N LEU A 168 3.48 -4.85 -7.81
CA LEU A 168 2.35 -5.50 -7.15
C LEU A 168 1.02 -4.81 -7.52
N GLY A 169 0.91 -3.49 -7.30
CA GLY A 169 -0.32 -2.75 -7.53
C GLY A 169 -0.80 -2.79 -8.99
N PHE A 170 0.07 -2.43 -9.91
CA PHE A 170 -0.28 -2.38 -11.34
C PHE A 170 -0.52 -3.76 -11.94
N SER A 171 0.19 -4.79 -11.46
CA SER A 171 0.02 -6.17 -11.95
C SER A 171 -1.24 -6.86 -11.41
N MET A 172 -1.82 -6.37 -10.33
CA MET A 172 -3.14 -6.81 -9.88
C MET A 172 -4.25 -6.40 -10.85
N VAL A 173 -4.11 -5.26 -11.52
CA VAL A 173 -5.19 -4.64 -12.32
C VAL A 173 -4.99 -4.83 -13.81
N LEU A 174 -3.87 -4.39 -14.37
CA LEU A 174 -3.70 -4.24 -15.83
C LEU A 174 -3.71 -5.55 -16.60
N PRO A 175 -2.97 -6.61 -16.19
CA PRO A 175 -3.02 -7.89 -16.90
C PRO A 175 -4.42 -8.50 -16.90
N LEU A 176 -5.12 -8.44 -15.76
CA LEU A 176 -6.50 -8.90 -15.63
C LEU A 176 -7.45 -8.12 -16.52
N ALA A 177 -7.42 -6.79 -16.46
CA ALA A 177 -8.32 -5.92 -17.21
C ALA A 177 -8.13 -6.08 -18.73
N LEU A 178 -6.88 -6.14 -19.21
CA LEU A 178 -6.60 -6.23 -20.64
C LEU A 178 -6.91 -7.61 -21.25
N GLU A 179 -6.89 -8.68 -20.46
CA GLU A 179 -7.35 -9.99 -20.92
C GLU A 179 -8.87 -10.12 -20.98
N GLN A 180 -9.59 -9.42 -20.11
CA GLN A 180 -11.06 -9.35 -20.20
C GLN A 180 -11.56 -8.59 -21.44
N LEU A 181 -10.66 -7.88 -22.16
CA LEU A 181 -10.99 -7.15 -23.39
C LEU A 181 -10.91 -8.02 -24.67
N ASN A 182 -10.55 -9.29 -24.58
CA ASN A 182 -10.34 -10.14 -25.74
C ASN A 182 -11.65 -10.43 -26.48
N GLY A 183 -11.93 -9.60 -27.49
CA GLY A 183 -12.90 -9.86 -28.56
C GLY A 183 -12.20 -10.42 -29.81
N GLU A 184 -12.93 -11.15 -30.67
CA GLU A 184 -12.47 -11.56 -32.00
C GLU A 184 -12.27 -10.34 -32.90
N THR A 185 -11.05 -9.80 -32.93
CA THR A 185 -10.68 -8.72 -33.85
C THR A 185 -9.82 -9.27 -34.96
N LYS A 186 -10.07 -8.81 -36.20
CA LYS A 186 -9.27 -9.16 -37.40
C LYS A 186 -7.91 -8.45 -37.45
N THR A 187 -7.53 -7.74 -36.39
CA THR A 187 -6.35 -6.89 -36.33
C THR A 187 -5.08 -7.73 -36.21
N ASP A 188 -3.98 -7.30 -36.83
CA ASP A 188 -2.67 -7.93 -36.73
C ASP A 188 -2.18 -8.02 -35.26
N ARG A 189 -1.52 -9.14 -34.93
CA ARG A 189 -1.03 -9.41 -33.55
C ARG A 189 -0.10 -8.33 -33.03
N LEU A 190 0.79 -7.80 -33.88
CA LEU A 190 1.71 -6.73 -33.51
C LEU A 190 0.97 -5.42 -33.19
N GLN A 191 -0.02 -5.08 -34.00
CA GLN A 191 -0.85 -3.89 -33.78
C GLN A 191 -1.62 -3.99 -32.46
N LYS A 192 -2.22 -5.14 -32.16
CA LYS A 192 -2.90 -5.39 -30.87
C LYS A 192 -1.95 -5.18 -29.70
N PHE A 193 -0.76 -5.73 -29.79
CA PHE A 193 0.24 -5.63 -28.73
C PHE A 193 0.66 -4.16 -28.49
N ILE A 194 1.01 -3.42 -29.55
CA ILE A 194 1.40 -2.01 -29.43
C ILE A 194 0.25 -1.16 -28.86
N SER A 195 -0.98 -1.40 -29.30
CA SER A 195 -2.15 -0.69 -28.82
C SER A 195 -2.41 -0.93 -27.32
N LYS A 196 -2.22 -2.17 -26.86
CA LYS A 196 -2.33 -2.48 -25.42
C LYS A 196 -1.22 -1.83 -24.61
N LEU A 197 0.00 -1.79 -25.10
CA LEU A 197 1.07 -1.04 -24.44
C LEU A 197 0.76 0.46 -24.35
N ALA A 198 0.14 1.05 -25.39
CA ALA A 198 -0.30 2.44 -25.35
C ALA A 198 -1.42 2.67 -24.31
N ILE A 199 -2.33 1.70 -24.13
CA ILE A 199 -3.35 1.73 -23.05
C ILE A 199 -2.68 1.64 -21.67
N VAL A 200 -1.69 0.76 -21.50
CA VAL A 200 -0.90 0.68 -20.27
C VAL A 200 -0.22 2.01 -19.97
N ALA A 201 0.45 2.61 -20.96
CA ALA A 201 1.10 3.91 -20.81
C ALA A 201 0.09 5.02 -20.47
N ALA A 202 -1.08 5.05 -21.12
CA ALA A 202 -2.15 5.99 -20.81
C ALA A 202 -2.68 5.82 -19.38
N PHE A 203 -2.82 4.59 -18.92
CA PHE A 203 -3.23 4.28 -17.56
C PHE A 203 -2.21 4.75 -16.52
N LEU A 204 -0.92 4.48 -16.75
CA LEU A 204 0.17 4.96 -15.90
C LEU A 204 0.17 6.49 -15.81
N LEU A 205 0.15 7.18 -16.96
CA LEU A 205 0.08 8.64 -17.01
C LEU A 205 -1.16 9.19 -16.31
N PHE A 206 -2.30 8.52 -16.43
CA PHE A 206 -3.52 8.89 -15.72
C PHE A 206 -3.34 8.80 -14.20
N ILE A 207 -2.80 7.71 -13.70
CA ILE A 207 -2.58 7.51 -12.24
C ILE A 207 -1.59 8.52 -11.67
N PHE A 208 -0.50 8.80 -12.37
CA PHE A 208 0.52 9.74 -11.88
C PHE A 208 0.03 11.20 -11.79
N ASN A 209 -1.18 11.51 -12.26
CA ASN A 209 -1.82 12.80 -12.01
C ASN A 209 -2.47 12.92 -10.61
N PHE A 210 -2.64 11.81 -9.88
CA PHE A 210 -3.16 11.83 -8.51
C PHE A 210 -2.04 12.08 -7.49
N ASN A 211 -1.52 13.31 -7.47
CA ASN A 211 -0.31 13.67 -6.70
C ASN A 211 -0.42 13.40 -5.19
N HIS A 212 -1.62 13.56 -4.59
CA HIS A 212 -1.77 13.37 -3.14
C HIS A 212 -1.70 11.93 -2.68
N VAL A 213 -1.91 10.93 -3.54
CA VAL A 213 -1.61 9.53 -3.19
C VAL A 213 -0.11 9.21 -3.25
N GLN A 214 0.71 10.21 -3.59
CA GLN A 214 2.17 10.10 -3.69
C GLN A 214 2.62 8.87 -4.49
N PRO A 215 2.26 8.81 -5.78
CA PRO A 215 2.36 7.58 -6.59
C PRO A 215 3.79 7.11 -6.85
N MET A 216 4.79 7.87 -6.44
CA MET A 216 6.22 7.53 -6.61
C MET A 216 6.91 7.20 -5.30
N THR A 217 6.16 6.85 -4.27
CA THR A 217 6.66 6.45 -2.95
C THR A 217 6.26 5.01 -2.61
N ILE A 218 6.78 4.50 -1.50
CA ILE A 218 6.41 3.19 -0.95
C ILE A 218 5.10 3.25 -0.12
N TYR A 219 4.35 4.35 -0.22
CA TYR A 219 3.07 4.51 0.48
C TYR A 219 1.99 3.59 -0.09
N LEU A 220 1.17 3.05 0.79
CA LEU A 220 0.10 2.12 0.41
C LEU A 220 -1.12 2.81 -0.22
N ASP A 221 -1.15 4.14 -0.26
CA ASP A 221 -2.29 4.94 -0.72
C ASP A 221 -2.52 4.81 -2.23
N LEU A 222 -1.50 4.39 -3.00
CA LEU A 222 -1.65 3.96 -4.39
C LEU A 222 -2.02 2.47 -4.49
N PHE A 223 -1.40 1.62 -3.69
CA PHE A 223 -1.59 0.17 -3.80
C PHE A 223 -3.00 -0.26 -3.40
N LEU A 224 -3.50 0.27 -2.28
CA LEU A 224 -4.79 -0.11 -1.71
C LEU A 224 -5.98 0.06 -2.69
N PRO A 225 -6.16 1.21 -3.39
CA PRO A 225 -7.20 1.35 -4.41
C PRO A 225 -7.01 0.42 -5.60
N LEU A 226 -5.78 0.17 -6.06
CA LEU A 226 -5.53 -0.77 -7.16
C LEU A 226 -5.91 -2.20 -6.76
N PHE A 227 -5.57 -2.61 -5.55
CA PHE A 227 -5.96 -3.93 -5.06
C PHE A 227 -7.49 -4.05 -4.96
N TYR A 228 -8.16 -3.05 -4.39
CA TYR A 228 -9.63 -3.00 -4.37
C TYR A 228 -10.24 -3.10 -5.76
N VAL A 229 -9.74 -2.32 -6.72
CA VAL A 229 -10.23 -2.35 -8.11
C VAL A 229 -10.05 -3.73 -8.75
N SER A 230 -8.95 -4.43 -8.47
CA SER A 230 -8.76 -5.79 -8.98
C SER A 230 -9.87 -6.74 -8.52
N LEU A 231 -10.30 -6.63 -7.27
CA LEU A 231 -11.42 -7.41 -6.73
C LEU A 231 -12.77 -6.99 -7.36
N ILE A 232 -12.98 -5.69 -7.58
CA ILE A 232 -14.18 -5.20 -8.29
C ILE A 232 -14.23 -5.73 -9.73
N LEU A 233 -13.10 -5.78 -10.44
CA LEU A 233 -13.03 -6.37 -11.79
C LEU A 233 -13.39 -7.86 -11.78
N MET A 234 -12.90 -8.62 -10.80
CA MET A 234 -13.22 -10.04 -10.63
C MET A 234 -14.71 -10.25 -10.32
N VAL A 235 -15.26 -9.43 -9.43
CA VAL A 235 -16.69 -9.48 -9.06
C VAL A 235 -17.59 -9.05 -10.22
N SER A 236 -17.17 -8.09 -11.04
CA SER A 236 -17.90 -7.61 -12.21
C SER A 236 -17.97 -8.65 -13.34
N ASP A 237 -17.03 -9.59 -13.39
CA ASP A 237 -17.03 -10.67 -14.36
C ASP A 237 -17.88 -11.85 -13.86
N SER A 238 -19.03 -12.09 -14.48
CA SER A 238 -19.98 -13.11 -14.04
C SER A 238 -19.42 -14.53 -14.13
N GLU A 239 -18.52 -14.82 -15.09
CA GLU A 239 -17.87 -16.12 -15.22
C GLU A 239 -16.86 -16.35 -14.08
N LEU A 240 -16.04 -15.36 -13.77
CA LEU A 240 -15.12 -15.43 -12.64
C LEU A 240 -15.86 -15.48 -11.31
N ARG A 241 -16.81 -14.58 -11.09
CA ARG A 241 -17.57 -14.48 -9.85
C ARG A 241 -18.25 -15.78 -9.45
N ARG A 242 -18.77 -16.55 -10.43
CA ARG A 242 -19.46 -17.83 -10.20
C ARG A 242 -18.53 -19.04 -10.23
N SER A 243 -17.29 -18.87 -10.59
CA SER A 243 -16.31 -19.96 -10.59
C SER A 243 -15.78 -20.21 -9.18
N GLY A 244 -15.46 -21.48 -8.87
CA GLY A 244 -14.78 -21.82 -7.62
C GLY A 244 -13.44 -21.11 -7.47
N PHE A 245 -12.70 -20.93 -8.59
CA PHE A 245 -11.46 -20.16 -8.58
C PHE A 245 -11.68 -18.70 -8.20
N GLY A 246 -12.65 -18.03 -8.84
CA GLY A 246 -12.95 -16.63 -8.53
C GLY A 246 -13.43 -16.43 -7.09
N PHE A 247 -14.23 -17.36 -6.56
CA PHE A 247 -14.65 -17.31 -5.16
C PHE A 247 -13.50 -17.45 -4.18
N VAL A 248 -12.60 -18.44 -4.39
CA VAL A 248 -11.39 -18.59 -3.56
C VAL A 248 -10.53 -17.32 -3.63
N MET A 249 -10.33 -16.77 -4.82
CA MET A 249 -9.58 -15.54 -5.01
C MET A 249 -10.20 -14.35 -4.29
N LEU A 250 -11.52 -14.27 -4.28
CA LEU A 250 -12.23 -13.22 -3.55
C LEU A 250 -11.99 -13.34 -2.05
N LEU A 251 -12.04 -14.55 -1.47
CA LEU A 251 -11.72 -14.79 -0.07
C LEU A 251 -10.25 -14.42 0.27
N LEU A 252 -9.30 -14.87 -0.56
CA LEU A 252 -7.89 -14.52 -0.38
C LEU A 252 -7.66 -13.01 -0.49
N GLY A 253 -8.32 -12.35 -1.44
CA GLY A 253 -8.26 -10.90 -1.59
C GLY A 253 -8.85 -10.15 -0.39
N GLN A 254 -10.00 -10.59 0.13
CA GLN A 254 -10.62 -10.04 1.34
C GLN A 254 -9.71 -10.19 2.56
N PHE A 255 -9.14 -11.38 2.74
CA PHE A 255 -8.15 -11.63 3.80
C PHE A 255 -6.97 -10.66 3.70
N SER A 256 -6.42 -10.51 2.49
CA SER A 256 -5.21 -9.73 2.24
C SER A 256 -5.42 -8.22 2.34
N LEU A 257 -6.60 -7.70 1.98
CA LEU A 257 -6.91 -6.27 2.12
C LEU A 257 -6.83 -5.81 3.58
N ILE A 258 -7.30 -6.63 4.53
CA ILE A 258 -7.25 -6.31 5.97
C ILE A 258 -5.81 -6.27 6.48
N ILE A 259 -4.99 -7.24 6.06
CA ILE A 259 -3.57 -7.26 6.45
C ILE A 259 -2.68 -6.38 5.54
N THR A 260 -3.28 -5.51 4.72
CA THR A 260 -2.58 -4.47 3.99
C THR A 260 -2.57 -3.15 4.78
N LYS A 261 -3.73 -2.70 5.21
CA LYS A 261 -3.91 -1.45 6.00
C LYS A 261 -5.27 -1.51 6.70
N GLN A 262 -5.39 -0.95 7.90
CA GLN A 262 -6.68 -0.94 8.62
C GLN A 262 -7.80 -0.27 7.82
N MET A 263 -7.49 0.75 7.01
CA MET A 263 -8.43 1.36 6.06
C MET A 263 -8.97 0.37 5.03
N GLY A 264 -8.32 -0.78 4.84
CA GLY A 264 -8.80 -1.89 4.03
C GLY A 264 -10.20 -2.37 4.41
N LEU A 265 -10.64 -2.13 5.67
CA LEU A 265 -11.98 -2.46 6.13
C LEU A 265 -13.08 -1.81 5.27
N ALA A 266 -12.93 -0.54 4.91
CA ALA A 266 -13.90 0.13 4.03
C ALA A 266 -14.00 -0.59 2.67
N PHE A 267 -12.86 -0.94 2.09
CA PHE A 267 -12.80 -1.61 0.79
C PHE A 267 -13.35 -3.04 0.84
N VAL A 268 -13.06 -3.82 1.89
CA VAL A 268 -13.64 -5.19 2.00
C VAL A 268 -15.16 -5.16 2.14
N MET A 269 -15.70 -4.17 2.87
CA MET A 269 -17.15 -4.00 2.98
C MET A 269 -17.80 -3.62 1.64
N LEU A 270 -17.13 -2.78 0.84
CA LEU A 270 -17.59 -2.41 -0.49
C LEU A 270 -17.54 -3.58 -1.49
N VAL A 271 -16.49 -4.41 -1.45
CA VAL A 271 -16.42 -5.62 -2.28
C VAL A 271 -17.52 -6.60 -1.89
N TRP A 272 -17.72 -6.84 -0.59
CA TRP A 272 -18.83 -7.67 -0.10
C TRP A 272 -20.18 -7.15 -0.53
N PHE A 273 -20.43 -5.85 -0.38
CA PHE A 273 -21.66 -5.19 -0.80
C PHE A 273 -21.90 -5.38 -2.30
N PHE A 274 -20.89 -5.10 -3.12
CA PHE A 274 -20.99 -5.17 -4.57
C PHE A 274 -21.23 -6.61 -5.05
N TYR A 275 -20.50 -7.59 -4.50
CA TYR A 275 -20.72 -9.01 -4.76
C TYR A 275 -22.16 -9.43 -4.47
N THR A 276 -22.63 -9.12 -3.25
CA THR A 276 -23.96 -9.50 -2.80
C THR A 276 -25.03 -8.83 -3.65
N MET A 277 -24.88 -7.55 -3.95
CA MET A 277 -25.80 -6.79 -4.80
C MET A 277 -25.92 -7.42 -6.21
N LEU A 278 -24.79 -7.74 -6.85
CA LEU A 278 -24.82 -8.32 -8.19
C LEU A 278 -25.51 -9.69 -8.21
N GLU A 279 -25.19 -10.57 -7.25
CA GLU A 279 -25.82 -11.89 -7.16
C GLU A 279 -27.32 -11.80 -6.85
N VAL A 280 -27.74 -10.87 -5.97
CA VAL A 280 -29.18 -10.63 -5.68
C VAL A 280 -29.90 -10.13 -6.92
N MET A 281 -29.33 -9.17 -7.66
CA MET A 281 -29.94 -8.63 -8.89
C MET A 281 -30.08 -9.73 -9.95
N GLU A 282 -29.10 -10.58 -10.11
CA GLU A 282 -29.10 -11.65 -11.08
C GLU A 282 -30.11 -12.75 -10.72
N LEU A 283 -30.13 -13.21 -9.46
CA LEU A 283 -31.14 -14.15 -8.95
C LEU A 283 -32.58 -13.62 -9.05
N SER A 284 -32.74 -12.31 -8.91
CA SER A 284 -34.07 -11.67 -9.00
C SER A 284 -34.55 -11.52 -10.45
N SER A 285 -33.64 -11.41 -11.42
CA SER A 285 -33.93 -11.24 -12.85
C SER A 285 -34.22 -12.56 -13.56
N GLU A 286 -33.76 -13.69 -13.02
CA GLU A 286 -34.00 -15.01 -13.61
C GLU A 286 -35.49 -15.40 -13.49
N GLY A 287 -36.08 -15.71 -14.64
CA GLY A 287 -37.50 -16.05 -14.78
C GLY A 287 -37.89 -17.37 -14.09
N LYS A 288 -38.94 -18.02 -14.54
CA LYS A 288 -39.59 -19.19 -13.94
C LYS A 288 -38.69 -20.44 -13.79
N GLU A 289 -37.70 -20.39 -12.90
CA GLU A 289 -37.09 -21.60 -12.37
C GLU A 289 -38.00 -22.29 -11.35
N SER A 290 -37.87 -23.61 -11.18
CA SER A 290 -38.55 -24.32 -10.11
C SER A 290 -38.22 -23.72 -8.76
N GLN A 291 -39.20 -23.55 -7.89
CA GLN A 291 -39.05 -22.88 -6.58
C GLN A 291 -37.95 -23.52 -5.70
N GLU A 292 -37.76 -24.82 -5.87
CA GLU A 292 -36.76 -25.60 -5.13
C GLU A 292 -35.30 -25.26 -5.56
N LYS A 293 -35.05 -25.11 -6.86
CA LYS A 293 -33.74 -24.67 -7.39
C LYS A 293 -33.42 -23.24 -6.97
N LYS A 294 -34.44 -22.36 -6.99
CA LYS A 294 -34.27 -20.97 -6.57
C LYS A 294 -33.93 -20.87 -5.07
N SER A 295 -34.58 -21.68 -4.22
CA SER A 295 -34.27 -21.74 -2.78
C SER A 295 -32.82 -22.20 -2.51
N GLY A 296 -32.32 -23.23 -3.22
CA GLY A 296 -30.93 -23.69 -3.09
C GLY A 296 -29.91 -22.63 -3.47
N ARG A 297 -30.17 -21.84 -4.51
CA ARG A 297 -29.27 -20.76 -4.95
C ARG A 297 -29.26 -19.58 -3.94
N TRP A 298 -30.41 -19.23 -3.35
CA TRP A 298 -30.46 -18.24 -2.28
C TRP A 298 -29.66 -18.69 -1.06
N MET A 299 -29.77 -19.95 -0.66
CA MET A 299 -29.00 -20.50 0.47
C MET A 299 -27.48 -20.46 0.17
N MET A 300 -27.08 -20.79 -1.06
CA MET A 300 -25.69 -20.70 -1.49
C MET A 300 -25.19 -19.25 -1.47
N LEU A 301 -25.99 -18.30 -1.96
CA LEU A 301 -25.65 -16.86 -1.91
C LEU A 301 -25.44 -16.39 -0.46
N VAL A 302 -26.34 -16.76 0.44
CA VAL A 302 -26.19 -16.41 1.87
C VAL A 302 -24.90 -16.98 2.45
N ALA A 303 -24.60 -18.25 2.17
CA ALA A 303 -23.38 -18.90 2.64
C ALA A 303 -22.11 -18.22 2.09
N GLN A 304 -22.09 -17.91 0.78
CA GLN A 304 -20.95 -17.23 0.15
C GLN A 304 -20.79 -15.79 0.66
N SER A 305 -21.89 -15.04 0.78
CA SER A 305 -21.90 -13.68 1.31
C SER A 305 -21.36 -13.64 2.77
N LEU A 306 -21.80 -14.59 3.60
CA LEU A 306 -21.28 -14.74 4.97
C LEU A 306 -19.80 -15.11 4.98
N ALA A 307 -19.34 -16.01 4.12
CA ALA A 307 -17.92 -16.37 4.03
C ALA A 307 -17.06 -15.15 3.65
N ILE A 308 -17.49 -14.35 2.66
CA ILE A 308 -16.80 -13.13 2.26
C ILE A 308 -16.75 -12.11 3.43
N LEU A 309 -17.81 -11.99 4.21
CA LEU A 309 -17.89 -11.06 5.35
C LEU A 309 -17.08 -11.53 6.56
N ILE A 310 -17.01 -12.83 6.80
CA ILE A 310 -16.28 -13.41 7.96
C ILE A 310 -14.76 -13.44 7.71
N THR A 311 -14.33 -13.62 6.48
CA THR A 311 -12.90 -13.72 6.13
C THR A 311 -12.07 -12.52 6.60
N PRO A 312 -12.50 -11.24 6.42
CA PRO A 312 -11.80 -10.08 6.99
C PRO A 312 -11.68 -10.12 8.51
N ALA A 313 -12.73 -10.56 9.22
CA ALA A 313 -12.72 -10.66 10.67
C ALA A 313 -11.69 -11.72 11.15
N ILE A 314 -11.61 -12.86 10.46
CA ILE A 314 -10.58 -13.88 10.73
C ILE A 314 -9.19 -13.30 10.51
N SER A 315 -8.97 -12.61 9.39
CA SER A 315 -7.69 -11.99 9.04
C SER A 315 -7.24 -10.98 10.09
N TYR A 316 -8.15 -10.08 10.48
CA TYR A 316 -7.91 -9.10 11.55
C TYR A 316 -7.57 -9.78 12.87
N SER A 317 -8.35 -10.81 13.26
CA SER A 317 -8.14 -11.53 14.53
C SER A 317 -6.78 -12.22 14.59
N ILE A 318 -6.33 -12.83 13.49
CA ILE A 318 -5.02 -13.49 13.42
C ILE A 318 -3.90 -12.47 13.63
N TRP A 319 -3.93 -11.33 12.93
CA TRP A 319 -2.90 -10.31 13.07
C TRP A 319 -2.95 -9.64 14.44
N ASN A 320 -4.13 -9.26 14.91
CA ASN A 320 -4.29 -8.63 16.22
C ASN A 320 -3.83 -9.55 17.36
N HIS A 321 -4.13 -10.85 17.28
CA HIS A 321 -3.65 -11.83 18.25
C HIS A 321 -2.11 -11.90 18.27
N TYR A 322 -1.47 -11.91 17.09
CA TYR A 322 -0.01 -11.89 17.01
C TYR A 322 0.59 -10.64 17.66
N ILE A 323 0.08 -9.45 17.34
CA ILE A 323 0.54 -8.16 17.89
C ILE A 323 0.33 -8.09 19.41
N THR A 324 -0.83 -8.52 19.89
CA THR A 324 -1.16 -8.52 21.34
C THR A 324 -0.25 -9.46 22.12
N ASN A 325 0.12 -10.62 21.56
CA ASN A 325 1.06 -11.55 22.19
C ASN A 325 2.47 -10.98 22.33
N LEU A 326 2.84 -10.00 21.49
CA LEU A 326 4.09 -9.24 21.61
C LEU A 326 3.99 -8.07 22.60
N GLY A 327 2.83 -7.88 23.26
CA GLY A 327 2.59 -6.75 24.16
C GLY A 327 2.42 -5.41 23.45
N LEU A 328 2.18 -5.42 22.13
CA LEU A 328 1.94 -4.22 21.35
C LEU A 328 0.45 -3.87 21.34
N THR A 329 0.15 -2.57 21.40
CA THR A 329 -1.23 -2.05 21.28
C THR A 329 -1.38 -1.32 19.95
N GLY A 330 -2.40 -1.71 19.18
CA GLY A 330 -2.66 -1.08 17.89
C GLY A 330 -3.16 0.37 18.04
N GLN A 331 -2.58 1.29 17.28
CA GLN A 331 -3.05 2.67 17.20
C GLN A 331 -4.50 2.73 16.69
N PHE A 332 -4.83 1.92 15.70
CA PHE A 332 -6.15 1.84 15.05
C PHE A 332 -6.98 0.66 15.57
N SER A 333 -7.02 0.47 16.90
CA SER A 333 -7.85 -0.59 17.49
C SER A 333 -9.34 -0.24 17.40
N PHE A 334 -10.14 -1.17 16.84
CA PHE A 334 -11.59 -1.04 16.79
C PHE A 334 -12.25 -1.03 18.16
N GLU A 335 -11.56 -1.45 19.20
CA GLU A 335 -12.02 -1.40 20.59
C GLU A 335 -12.28 0.03 21.08
N ARG A 336 -11.62 1.01 20.47
CA ARG A 336 -11.83 2.44 20.76
C ARG A 336 -13.12 3.00 20.18
N ILE A 337 -13.72 2.31 19.20
CA ILE A 337 -14.90 2.79 18.48
C ILE A 337 -16.16 2.40 19.25
N ASN A 338 -16.87 3.40 19.77
CA ASN A 338 -18.13 3.22 20.47
C ASN A 338 -19.28 3.82 19.67
N VAL A 339 -20.20 2.98 19.21
CA VAL A 339 -21.38 3.40 18.42
C VAL A 339 -22.24 4.41 19.17
N GLY A 340 -22.45 4.25 20.49
CA GLY A 340 -23.18 5.20 21.29
C GLY A 340 -22.53 6.58 21.34
N THR A 341 -21.19 6.64 21.36
CA THR A 341 -20.44 7.88 21.29
C THR A 341 -20.56 8.53 19.92
N ILE A 342 -20.51 7.75 18.83
CA ILE A 342 -20.71 8.26 17.47
C ILE A 342 -22.08 8.96 17.37
N ILE A 343 -23.14 8.30 17.84
CA ILE A 343 -24.50 8.86 17.80
C ILE A 343 -24.58 10.17 18.61
N ARG A 344 -23.97 10.23 19.81
CA ARG A 344 -23.94 11.45 20.64
C ARG A 344 -23.20 12.59 19.95
N ILE A 345 -22.04 12.33 19.34
CA ILE A 345 -21.25 13.34 18.60
C ILE A 345 -22.08 13.89 17.43
N LEU A 346 -22.72 13.02 16.65
CA LEU A 346 -23.57 13.42 15.54
C LEU A 346 -24.80 14.21 16.00
N ALA A 347 -25.28 13.96 17.22
CA ALA A 347 -26.36 14.73 17.85
C ALA A 347 -25.88 16.05 18.51
N GLY A 348 -24.58 16.35 18.48
CA GLY A 348 -24.01 17.57 19.06
C GLY A 348 -23.63 17.46 20.53
N ASP A 349 -23.61 16.25 21.11
CA ASP A 349 -23.33 15.97 22.52
C ASP A 349 -22.05 15.08 22.64
N GLY A 350 -20.93 15.62 22.20
CA GLY A 350 -19.62 14.95 22.22
C GLY A 350 -18.54 15.81 22.88
N ASP A 351 -17.35 15.25 23.07
CA ASP A 351 -16.18 16.02 23.48
C ASP A 351 -15.87 17.12 22.48
N TYR A 352 -15.38 18.25 22.98
CA TYR A 352 -15.12 19.45 22.16
C TYR A 352 -14.23 19.15 20.94
N ILE A 353 -13.16 18.37 21.10
CA ILE A 353 -12.23 18.03 20.02
C ILE A 353 -12.92 17.14 18.98
N GLN A 354 -13.68 16.14 19.41
CA GLN A 354 -14.43 15.24 18.48
C GLN A 354 -15.48 16.00 17.70
N HIS A 355 -16.22 16.92 18.37
CA HIS A 355 -17.18 17.76 17.68
C HIS A 355 -16.51 18.73 16.69
N LEU A 356 -15.40 19.34 17.07
CA LEU A 356 -14.61 20.19 16.19
C LEU A 356 -14.09 19.41 14.96
N THR A 357 -13.59 18.18 15.16
CA THR A 357 -13.14 17.27 14.10
C THR A 357 -14.28 16.95 13.15
N TYR A 358 -15.46 16.60 13.66
CA TYR A 358 -16.66 16.38 12.86
C TYR A 358 -16.98 17.57 11.97
N VAL A 359 -17.08 18.78 12.55
CA VAL A 359 -17.42 20.01 11.81
C VAL A 359 -16.36 20.32 10.76
N LYS A 360 -15.07 20.22 11.12
CA LYS A 360 -13.96 20.44 10.18
C LYS A 360 -13.98 19.42 9.04
N PHE A 361 -14.21 18.14 9.34
CA PHE A 361 -14.24 17.08 8.35
C PHE A 361 -15.37 17.29 7.33
N ILE A 362 -16.60 17.55 7.82
CA ILE A 362 -17.73 17.84 6.93
C ILE A 362 -17.44 19.06 6.06
N ARG A 363 -16.87 20.13 6.65
CA ARG A 363 -16.48 21.32 5.87
C ARG A 363 -15.41 20.96 4.83
N ALA A 364 -14.40 20.19 5.18
CA ALA A 364 -13.31 19.79 4.28
C ALA A 364 -13.80 19.02 3.05
N LEU A 365 -14.86 18.19 3.18
CA LEU A 365 -15.47 17.51 2.02
C LEU A 365 -15.88 18.48 0.89
N PHE A 366 -16.21 19.74 1.23
CA PHE A 366 -16.68 20.75 0.28
C PHE A 366 -15.65 21.84 -0.03
N THR A 367 -14.61 22.00 0.79
CA THR A 367 -13.72 23.15 0.70
C THR A 367 -12.25 22.81 0.53
N THR A 368 -11.81 21.61 0.93
CA THR A 368 -10.41 21.21 0.82
C THR A 368 -10.18 20.48 -0.50
N ASN A 369 -9.26 20.99 -1.30
CA ASN A 369 -8.94 20.40 -2.59
C ASN A 369 -8.08 19.13 -2.43
N LEU A 370 -8.46 18.10 -3.18
CA LEU A 370 -7.73 16.84 -3.31
C LEU A 370 -6.85 16.92 -4.56
N GLY A 371 -5.58 17.23 -4.40
CA GLY A 371 -4.66 17.25 -5.51
C GLY A 371 -4.38 18.61 -6.10
N THR A 372 -3.52 18.61 -7.09
CA THR A 372 -3.12 19.75 -7.90
C THR A 372 -3.45 19.52 -9.36
N GLY A 373 -3.34 20.53 -10.19
CA GLY A 373 -3.61 20.42 -11.62
C GLY A 373 -5.09 20.10 -11.92
N ILE A 374 -5.35 19.14 -12.79
CA ILE A 374 -6.71 18.78 -13.25
C ILE A 374 -7.58 18.21 -12.12
N PHE A 375 -6.96 17.54 -11.15
CA PHE A 375 -7.65 16.93 -10.00
C PHE A 375 -7.66 17.84 -8.77
N SER A 376 -7.37 19.14 -8.95
CA SER A 376 -7.55 20.15 -7.90
C SER A 376 -9.04 20.41 -7.67
N MET A 377 -9.70 19.48 -6.99
CA MET A 377 -11.13 19.55 -6.70
C MET A 377 -11.43 18.99 -5.31
N THR A 378 -12.53 19.43 -4.71
CA THR A 378 -12.96 18.91 -3.40
C THR A 378 -13.47 17.48 -3.52
N TYR A 379 -13.56 16.77 -2.39
CA TYR A 379 -14.10 15.40 -2.39
C TYR A 379 -15.46 15.30 -3.05
N VAL A 380 -16.39 16.16 -2.65
CA VAL A 380 -17.76 16.17 -3.20
C VAL A 380 -17.76 16.48 -4.70
N SER A 381 -16.94 17.44 -5.15
CA SER A 381 -16.87 17.75 -6.59
C SER A 381 -16.22 16.62 -7.39
N ALA A 382 -15.24 15.90 -6.83
CA ALA A 382 -14.66 14.72 -7.46
C ALA A 382 -15.71 13.60 -7.62
N VAL A 383 -16.47 13.30 -6.57
CA VAL A 383 -17.57 12.32 -6.62
C VAL A 383 -18.64 12.73 -7.65
N LEU A 384 -19.08 13.99 -7.65
CA LEU A 384 -20.05 14.48 -8.64
C LEU A 384 -19.52 14.36 -10.07
N LEU A 385 -18.25 14.67 -10.30
CA LEU A 385 -17.62 14.49 -11.61
C LEU A 385 -17.58 13.01 -12.03
N ALA A 386 -17.32 12.08 -11.10
CA ALA A 386 -17.38 10.65 -11.38
C ALA A 386 -18.78 10.22 -11.84
N PHE A 387 -19.84 10.72 -11.20
CA PHE A 387 -21.23 10.50 -11.66
C PHE A 387 -21.53 11.13 -13.03
N CYS A 388 -21.01 12.35 -13.29
CA CYS A 388 -21.16 12.99 -14.59
C CYS A 388 -20.47 12.16 -15.69
N ILE A 389 -19.25 11.67 -15.45
CA ILE A 389 -18.53 10.80 -16.39
C ILE A 389 -19.34 9.51 -16.62
N LEU A 390 -19.85 8.89 -15.57
CA LEU A 390 -20.66 7.67 -15.68
C LEU A 390 -21.93 7.91 -16.52
N ALA A 391 -22.60 9.04 -16.33
CA ALA A 391 -23.77 9.44 -17.14
C ALA A 391 -23.41 9.68 -18.61
N VAL A 392 -22.26 10.31 -18.87
CA VAL A 392 -21.74 10.50 -20.26
C VAL A 392 -21.43 9.14 -20.90
N LEU A 393 -20.78 8.24 -20.18
CA LEU A 393 -20.53 6.87 -20.67
C LEU A 393 -21.83 6.14 -20.97
N ALA A 394 -22.83 6.23 -20.08
CA ALA A 394 -24.15 5.66 -20.30
C ALA A 394 -24.82 6.17 -21.58
N TYR A 395 -24.72 7.47 -21.85
CA TYR A 395 -25.28 8.10 -23.04
C TYR A 395 -24.53 7.71 -24.32
N LEU A 396 -23.20 7.81 -24.33
CA LEU A 396 -22.36 7.51 -25.50
C LEU A 396 -22.41 6.02 -25.91
N PHE A 397 -22.55 5.14 -24.93
CA PHE A 397 -22.53 3.68 -25.11
C PHE A 397 -23.90 3.02 -24.94
N ARG A 398 -25.00 3.79 -24.99
CA ARG A 398 -26.37 3.33 -24.80
C ARG A 398 -26.81 2.15 -25.67
N THR A 399 -26.10 1.88 -26.77
CA THR A 399 -26.39 0.77 -27.70
C THR A 399 -25.74 -0.55 -27.31
N VAL A 400 -24.76 -0.53 -26.41
CA VAL A 400 -23.95 -1.71 -26.00
C VAL A 400 -23.89 -1.92 -24.50
N VAL A 401 -24.35 -0.94 -23.72
CA VAL A 401 -24.42 -1.00 -22.27
C VAL A 401 -25.86 -1.21 -21.81
N HIS A 402 -26.07 -2.12 -20.88
CA HIS A 402 -27.35 -2.26 -20.21
C HIS A 402 -27.51 -1.20 -19.12
N ARG A 403 -28.70 -0.59 -19.02
CA ARG A 403 -28.99 0.42 -17.97
C ARG A 403 -28.70 -0.12 -16.57
N GLY A 404 -28.95 -1.43 -16.34
CA GLY A 404 -28.65 -2.09 -15.07
C GLY A 404 -27.15 -2.08 -14.72
N GLU A 405 -26.25 -2.23 -15.68
CA GLU A 405 -24.79 -2.23 -15.46
C GLU A 405 -24.31 -0.84 -14.97
N ILE A 406 -24.76 0.23 -15.61
CA ILE A 406 -24.43 1.59 -15.17
C ILE A 406 -24.99 1.89 -13.78
N LEU A 407 -26.22 1.44 -13.51
CA LEU A 407 -26.84 1.62 -12.20
C LEU A 407 -26.06 0.89 -11.11
N GLN A 408 -25.51 -0.29 -11.39
CA GLN A 408 -24.66 -1.04 -10.46
C GLN A 408 -23.42 -0.23 -10.04
N TYR A 409 -22.70 0.36 -11.00
CA TYR A 409 -21.57 1.24 -10.69
C TYR A 409 -22.00 2.54 -10.01
N ALA A 410 -23.13 3.12 -10.39
CA ALA A 410 -23.65 4.32 -9.72
C ALA A 410 -23.96 4.04 -8.24
N VAL A 411 -24.58 2.90 -7.94
CA VAL A 411 -24.85 2.48 -6.56
C VAL A 411 -23.54 2.20 -5.81
N LEU A 412 -22.58 1.51 -6.45
CA LEU A 412 -21.26 1.27 -5.85
C LEU A 412 -20.57 2.60 -5.48
N PHE A 413 -20.56 3.59 -6.38
CA PHE A 413 -19.95 4.89 -6.12
C PHE A 413 -20.68 5.66 -5.01
N ALA A 414 -22.02 5.68 -5.03
CA ALA A 414 -22.80 6.37 -4.00
C ALA A 414 -22.57 5.78 -2.61
N VAL A 415 -22.67 4.44 -2.49
CA VAL A 415 -22.47 3.74 -1.21
C VAL A 415 -20.99 3.83 -0.80
N GLY A 416 -20.08 3.71 -1.75
CA GLY A 416 -18.64 3.73 -1.50
C GLY A 416 -18.16 5.11 -1.06
N SER A 417 -18.52 6.18 -1.76
CA SER A 417 -18.13 7.55 -1.39
C SER A 417 -18.65 7.93 -0.01
N ALA A 418 -19.93 7.63 0.28
CA ALA A 418 -20.52 7.91 1.59
C ALA A 418 -19.91 7.03 2.69
N GLY A 419 -19.77 5.72 2.44
CA GLY A 419 -19.24 4.76 3.40
C GLY A 419 -17.77 5.00 3.72
N TYR A 420 -16.94 5.32 2.72
CA TYR A 420 -15.54 5.63 2.91
C TYR A 420 -15.34 6.94 3.69
N ALA A 421 -16.06 8.00 3.31
CA ALA A 421 -16.01 9.27 4.05
C ALA A 421 -16.48 9.08 5.50
N PHE A 422 -17.52 8.29 5.75
CA PHE A 422 -17.96 7.95 7.10
C PHE A 422 -16.89 7.17 7.88
N THR A 423 -16.26 6.16 7.25
CA THR A 423 -15.17 5.40 7.88
C THR A 423 -14.00 6.32 8.27
N MET A 424 -13.60 7.22 7.37
CA MET A 424 -12.53 8.18 7.67
C MET A 424 -12.89 9.14 8.81
N LEU A 425 -14.13 9.63 8.83
CA LEU A 425 -14.61 10.45 9.94
C LEU A 425 -14.52 9.71 11.27
N VAL A 426 -14.94 8.44 11.32
CA VAL A 426 -14.86 7.61 12.53
C VAL A 426 -13.40 7.39 12.95
N LEU A 427 -12.50 7.10 12.01
CA LEU A 427 -11.08 6.94 12.30
C LEU A 427 -10.48 8.23 12.89
N TYR A 428 -10.75 9.39 12.30
CA TYR A 428 -10.30 10.66 12.86
C TYR A 428 -10.82 10.90 14.29
N MET A 429 -12.09 10.61 14.57
CA MET A 429 -12.70 10.84 15.88
C MET A 429 -12.20 9.90 16.99
N PHE A 430 -11.69 8.70 16.66
CA PHE A 430 -11.41 7.68 17.66
C PHE A 430 -9.98 7.11 17.64
N CYS A 431 -9.27 7.21 16.53
CA CYS A 431 -8.00 6.51 16.35
C CYS A 431 -6.79 7.45 16.23
N TYR A 432 -6.99 8.69 15.81
CA TYR A 432 -5.91 9.67 15.70
C TYR A 432 -5.64 10.37 17.04
N SER A 433 -4.45 10.94 17.19
CA SER A 433 -4.12 11.82 18.33
C SER A 433 -4.91 13.14 18.25
N GLU A 434 -5.07 13.83 19.37
CA GLU A 434 -5.79 15.11 19.41
C GLU A 434 -5.18 16.16 18.47
N GLY A 435 -3.85 16.19 18.33
CA GLY A 435 -3.15 17.05 17.39
C GLY A 435 -3.53 16.73 15.94
N GLU A 436 -3.47 15.46 15.56
CA GLU A 436 -3.82 14.99 14.21
C GLU A 436 -5.31 15.21 13.89
N MET A 437 -6.22 14.94 14.86
CA MET A 437 -7.65 15.22 14.73
C MET A 437 -7.89 16.70 14.43
N SER A 438 -7.18 17.59 15.15
CA SER A 438 -7.40 19.04 15.10
C SER A 438 -7.08 19.63 13.73
N VAL A 439 -6.15 19.03 12.97
CA VAL A 439 -5.70 19.48 11.64
C VAL A 439 -6.19 18.58 10.51
N LEU A 440 -6.86 17.46 10.81
CA LEU A 440 -7.22 16.41 9.85
C LEU A 440 -5.97 15.92 9.10
N ALA A 441 -4.98 15.43 9.83
CA ALA A 441 -3.68 15.05 9.29
C ALA A 441 -3.82 14.09 8.08
N SER A 442 -3.13 14.40 6.98
CA SER A 442 -3.16 13.63 5.72
C SER A 442 -4.56 13.49 5.07
N TYR A 443 -5.50 14.39 5.34
CA TYR A 443 -6.87 14.33 4.80
C TYR A 443 -6.89 14.19 3.29
N GLU A 444 -6.11 15.01 2.57
CA GLU A 444 -6.07 15.01 1.12
C GLU A 444 -5.60 13.65 0.57
N ARG A 445 -4.58 13.07 1.18
CA ARG A 445 -4.01 11.77 0.80
C ARG A 445 -5.03 10.65 0.98
N TYR A 446 -5.64 10.57 2.15
CA TYR A 446 -6.59 9.51 2.45
C TYR A 446 -7.87 9.61 1.61
N MET A 447 -8.44 10.81 1.47
CA MET A 447 -9.65 10.97 0.65
C MET A 447 -9.36 10.73 -0.84
N SER A 448 -8.17 11.10 -1.33
CA SER A 448 -7.72 10.80 -2.70
C SER A 448 -7.58 9.29 -2.97
N THR A 449 -7.24 8.49 -1.97
CA THR A 449 -7.14 7.02 -2.07
C THR A 449 -8.44 6.40 -2.58
N TYR A 450 -9.60 6.80 -2.05
CA TYR A 450 -10.88 6.30 -2.52
C TYR A 450 -11.27 6.87 -3.89
N ILE A 451 -11.10 8.17 -4.09
CA ILE A 451 -11.41 8.84 -5.36
C ILE A 451 -10.61 8.21 -6.50
N LEU A 452 -9.34 7.89 -6.29
CA LEU A 452 -8.53 7.18 -7.28
C LEU A 452 -9.20 5.87 -7.71
N SER A 453 -9.76 5.09 -6.79
CA SER A 453 -10.42 3.83 -7.12
C SER A 453 -11.64 4.01 -8.03
N GLU A 454 -12.48 5.03 -7.80
CA GLU A 454 -13.62 5.34 -8.67
C GLU A 454 -13.16 5.71 -10.09
N TYR A 455 -12.15 6.56 -10.19
CA TYR A 455 -11.64 7.00 -11.48
C TYR A 455 -10.90 5.91 -12.24
N VAL A 456 -10.22 5.00 -11.55
CA VAL A 456 -9.64 3.80 -12.17
C VAL A 456 -10.75 2.88 -12.71
N ILE A 457 -11.83 2.67 -11.94
CA ILE A 457 -12.99 1.91 -12.43
C ILE A 457 -13.60 2.58 -13.68
N LEU A 458 -13.74 3.90 -13.69
CA LEU A 458 -14.26 4.65 -14.86
C LEU A 458 -13.37 4.51 -16.08
N PHE A 459 -12.05 4.60 -15.90
CA PHE A 459 -11.08 4.40 -16.99
C PHE A 459 -11.23 2.99 -17.60
N LEU A 460 -11.24 1.97 -16.76
CA LEU A 460 -11.36 0.57 -17.21
C LEU A 460 -12.74 0.28 -17.81
N LEU A 461 -13.79 0.87 -17.27
CA LEU A 461 -15.15 0.80 -17.84
C LEU A 461 -15.19 1.43 -19.23
N LEU A 462 -14.59 2.61 -19.43
CA LEU A 462 -14.46 3.24 -20.74
C LEU A 462 -13.79 2.31 -21.75
N VAL A 463 -12.64 1.73 -21.39
CA VAL A 463 -11.90 0.80 -22.25
C VAL A 463 -12.76 -0.42 -22.60
N ARG A 464 -13.47 -1.00 -21.61
CA ARG A 464 -14.38 -2.14 -21.80
C ARG A 464 -15.58 -1.80 -22.72
N LEU A 465 -16.16 -0.61 -22.57
CA LEU A 465 -17.29 -0.18 -23.39
C LEU A 465 -16.88 0.14 -24.84
N LEU A 466 -15.69 0.68 -25.05
CA LEU A 466 -15.11 0.86 -26.38
C LEU A 466 -14.93 -0.49 -27.08
N ALA A 467 -14.40 -1.49 -26.38
CA ALA A 467 -14.23 -2.83 -26.93
C ALA A 467 -15.59 -3.47 -27.30
N ARG A 468 -16.61 -3.34 -26.45
CA ARG A 468 -17.97 -3.86 -26.71
C ARG A 468 -18.65 -3.19 -27.91
N LYS A 469 -18.41 -1.90 -28.13
CA LYS A 469 -18.95 -1.17 -29.29
C LYS A 469 -18.30 -1.59 -30.61
N LYS A 470 -17.41 -2.62 -30.57
CA LYS A 470 -16.59 -3.04 -31.71
C LYS A 470 -15.73 -1.91 -32.29
N VAL A 471 -15.53 -0.84 -31.51
CA VAL A 471 -14.43 0.06 -31.73
C VAL A 471 -13.21 -0.78 -31.39
N ASP A 472 -12.42 -1.08 -32.40
CA ASP A 472 -11.22 -1.85 -32.16
C ASP A 472 -10.28 -1.00 -31.30
N VAL A 473 -10.37 -1.19 -29.98
CA VAL A 473 -9.54 -0.46 -28.99
C VAL A 473 -8.07 -0.74 -29.23
N CYS A 474 -7.80 -1.84 -29.91
CA CYS A 474 -6.47 -2.23 -30.35
C CYS A 474 -6.08 -1.59 -31.68
N THR A 475 -6.80 -0.59 -32.19
CA THR A 475 -6.35 0.19 -33.34
C THR A 475 -5.44 1.35 -32.91
N TYR A 476 -4.43 1.65 -33.72
CA TYR A 476 -3.52 2.76 -33.46
C TYR A 476 -4.22 4.11 -33.15
N PRO A 477 -5.28 4.52 -33.88
CA PRO A 477 -5.92 5.80 -33.62
C PRO A 477 -6.52 5.91 -32.22
N VAL A 478 -7.16 4.84 -31.72
CA VAL A 478 -7.78 4.84 -30.39
C VAL A 478 -6.70 4.81 -29.32
N ALA A 479 -5.70 3.95 -29.45
CA ALA A 479 -4.59 3.82 -28.51
C ALA A 479 -3.77 5.14 -28.44
N LEU A 480 -3.47 5.76 -29.60
CA LEU A 480 -2.79 7.04 -29.66
C LEU A 480 -3.65 8.19 -29.10
N GLY A 481 -4.98 8.14 -29.31
CA GLY A 481 -5.90 9.10 -28.71
C GLY A 481 -5.91 9.01 -27.18
N MET A 482 -5.97 7.81 -26.62
CA MET A 482 -5.88 7.59 -25.17
C MET A 482 -4.52 8.03 -24.60
N LEU A 483 -3.42 7.69 -25.29
CA LEU A 483 -2.09 8.13 -24.91
C LEU A 483 -1.96 9.65 -24.99
N GLY A 484 -2.52 10.28 -26.02
CA GLY A 484 -2.56 11.75 -26.20
C GLY A 484 -3.32 12.44 -25.07
N ILE A 485 -4.47 11.89 -24.65
CA ILE A 485 -5.22 12.37 -23.49
C ILE A 485 -4.37 12.22 -22.22
N GLY A 486 -3.74 11.05 -22.02
CA GLY A 486 -2.85 10.81 -20.89
C GLY A 486 -1.69 11.82 -20.83
N LEU A 487 -1.05 12.10 -21.97
CA LEU A 487 0.03 13.09 -22.07
C LEU A 487 -0.44 14.53 -21.82
N LEU A 488 -1.62 14.90 -22.33
CA LEU A 488 -2.22 16.20 -22.03
C LEU A 488 -2.52 16.34 -20.53
N MET A 489 -3.08 15.31 -19.93
CA MET A 489 -3.32 15.28 -18.49
C MET A 489 -2.00 15.37 -17.71
N ALA A 490 -1.00 14.63 -18.10
CA ALA A 490 0.33 14.63 -17.49
C ALA A 490 1.05 15.98 -17.60
N GLY A 491 0.85 16.72 -18.69
CA GLY A 491 1.43 18.05 -18.88
C GLY A 491 0.94 19.11 -17.91
N THR A 492 -0.14 18.84 -17.17
CA THR A 492 -0.76 19.79 -16.23
C THR A 492 -0.35 19.62 -14.75
N GLY A 493 0.53 18.67 -14.40
CA GLY A 493 0.96 18.60 -13.00
C GLY A 493 1.79 17.40 -12.54
N GLY A 494 1.87 16.30 -13.28
CA GLY A 494 2.42 15.06 -12.71
C GLY A 494 3.72 14.52 -13.32
N VAL A 495 4.13 15.00 -14.50
CA VAL A 495 5.27 14.41 -15.24
C VAL A 495 6.63 14.71 -14.63
N SER A 496 6.76 15.78 -13.86
CA SER A 496 8.02 16.07 -13.15
C SER A 496 8.41 14.98 -12.14
N GLN A 497 7.44 14.20 -11.68
CA GLN A 497 7.68 13.07 -10.77
C GLN A 497 8.11 11.79 -11.49
N LEU A 498 7.89 11.71 -12.83
CA LEU A 498 8.24 10.57 -13.66
C LEU A 498 9.71 10.60 -14.14
N MET A 499 10.62 11.17 -13.37
CA MET A 499 12.05 11.13 -13.69
C MET A 499 12.60 9.75 -13.42
N PRO A 500 13.21 9.07 -14.41
CA PRO A 500 13.91 7.80 -14.17
C PRO A 500 14.98 7.97 -13.09
N GLN A 501 14.89 7.21 -12.02
CA GLN A 501 15.84 7.27 -10.90
C GLN A 501 16.97 6.26 -11.06
N MET A 502 17.02 5.52 -12.17
CA MET A 502 17.96 4.43 -12.41
C MET A 502 19.44 4.82 -12.24
N PHE A 503 19.76 6.10 -12.37
CA PHE A 503 21.14 6.62 -12.31
C PHE A 503 21.33 7.70 -11.23
N CYS A 504 20.36 7.89 -10.35
CA CYS A 504 20.46 8.87 -9.28
C CYS A 504 20.93 8.20 -7.99
N GLU A 505 22.20 8.35 -7.63
CA GLU A 505 22.64 8.18 -6.26
C GLU A 505 22.57 9.54 -5.57
N LYS A 506 21.74 9.65 -4.59
CA LYS A 506 21.66 10.81 -3.69
C LYS A 506 21.40 10.33 -2.27
N ASP A 507 22.24 9.51 -1.75
CA ASP A 507 22.31 9.34 -0.30
C ASP A 507 23.10 10.55 0.22
N GLY A 508 22.43 11.47 0.89
CA GLY A 508 23.06 12.64 1.45
C GLY A 508 23.90 12.34 2.70
N ASP A 509 24.31 13.39 3.37
CA ASP A 509 25.18 13.41 4.54
C ASP A 509 24.78 12.43 5.67
N TYR A 510 23.51 12.09 5.78
CA TYR A 510 22.96 11.19 6.81
C TYR A 510 23.50 9.75 6.74
N LYS A 511 23.82 9.26 5.55
CA LYS A 511 24.38 7.92 5.35
C LYS A 511 25.81 7.86 5.83
N GLU A 512 26.60 8.91 5.58
CA GLU A 512 27.97 9.00 6.06
C GLU A 512 28.00 9.03 7.59
N GLN A 513 27.12 9.81 8.21
CA GLN A 513 27.01 9.89 9.67
C GLN A 513 26.62 8.54 10.29
N ALA A 514 25.66 7.83 9.70
CA ALA A 514 25.29 6.49 10.16
C ALA A 514 26.47 5.50 10.04
N TYR A 515 27.24 5.56 8.95
CA TYR A 515 28.41 4.70 8.78
C TYR A 515 29.53 5.03 9.78
N GLU A 516 29.77 6.30 10.09
CA GLU A 516 30.74 6.67 11.11
C GLU A 516 30.31 6.18 12.50
N ILE A 517 29.04 6.32 12.87
CA ILE A 517 28.51 5.75 14.11
C ILE A 517 28.70 4.23 14.12
N GLN A 518 28.38 3.53 13.02
CA GLN A 518 28.58 2.08 12.92
C GLN A 518 30.05 1.67 13.04
N ARG A 519 30.95 2.45 12.50
CA ARG A 519 32.40 2.19 12.56
C ARG A 519 32.98 2.35 13.96
N LEU A 520 32.44 3.30 14.74
CA LEU A 520 32.98 3.71 16.04
C LEU A 520 32.29 3.04 17.23
N THR A 521 31.15 2.39 17.02
CA THR A 521 30.40 1.73 18.09
C THR A 521 30.38 0.20 17.92
N PRO A 522 30.29 -0.59 19.01
CA PRO A 522 30.03 -2.03 18.93
C PRO A 522 28.73 -2.35 18.21
N ALA A 523 28.62 -3.57 17.65
CA ALA A 523 27.46 -3.98 16.86
C ALA A 523 26.15 -4.05 17.67
N ASP A 524 26.22 -4.19 18.98
CA ASP A 524 25.12 -4.27 19.91
C ASP A 524 24.89 -2.96 20.69
N ALA A 525 25.62 -1.89 20.36
CA ALA A 525 25.50 -0.62 21.05
C ALA A 525 24.10 0.01 20.88
N GLU A 526 23.58 0.56 21.94
CA GLU A 526 22.51 1.57 21.88
C GLU A 526 23.15 2.95 21.85
N VAL A 527 22.58 3.86 21.07
CA VAL A 527 23.06 5.22 20.91
C VAL A 527 21.95 6.17 21.34
N PHE A 528 22.20 6.97 22.36
CA PHE A 528 21.27 8.00 22.78
C PHE A 528 21.33 9.18 21.80
N LEU A 529 20.20 9.49 21.17
CA LEU A 529 20.13 10.60 20.21
C LEU A 529 19.52 11.82 20.86
N ILE A 530 20.18 12.95 20.73
CA ILE A 530 19.66 14.28 21.10
C ILE A 530 19.54 15.13 19.84
N SER A 531 18.31 15.56 19.52
CA SER A 531 18.03 16.44 18.38
C SER A 531 16.99 17.49 18.77
N SER A 532 17.23 18.75 18.46
CA SER A 532 16.25 19.84 18.68
C SER A 532 15.30 20.03 17.51
N HIS A 533 15.53 19.36 16.40
CA HIS A 533 14.70 19.42 15.20
C HIS A 533 13.69 18.27 15.15
N ASN A 534 12.78 18.34 14.20
CA ASN A 534 11.70 17.38 14.05
C ASN A 534 12.17 15.92 14.00
N ASP A 535 11.27 14.99 14.21
CA ASP A 535 11.52 13.54 14.24
C ASP A 535 12.13 12.97 12.96
N VAL A 536 12.08 13.70 11.83
CA VAL A 536 12.50 13.24 10.51
C VAL A 536 13.93 12.72 10.52
N TYR A 537 14.85 13.50 11.15
CA TYR A 537 16.26 13.10 11.19
C TYR A 537 16.48 11.80 11.98
N THR A 538 15.80 11.65 13.11
CA THR A 538 15.86 10.42 13.91
C THR A 538 15.48 9.19 13.08
N TYR A 539 14.41 9.30 12.30
CA TYR A 539 13.97 8.19 11.45
C TYR A 539 14.93 7.93 10.30
N ILE A 540 15.50 8.97 9.68
CA ILE A 540 16.50 8.82 8.62
C ILE A 540 17.76 8.13 9.20
N LEU A 541 18.28 8.61 10.32
CA LEU A 541 19.45 8.02 10.97
C LEU A 541 19.17 6.56 11.36
N THR A 542 18.06 6.30 12.02
CA THR A 542 17.63 4.94 12.40
C THR A 542 17.48 4.01 11.18
N TYR A 543 17.06 4.54 10.04
CA TYR A 543 16.96 3.76 8.79
C TYR A 543 18.34 3.32 8.29
N TYR A 544 19.34 4.17 8.35
CA TYR A 544 20.71 3.84 7.90
C TYR A 544 21.53 3.05 8.92
N LEU A 545 21.20 3.12 10.21
CA LEU A 545 21.81 2.28 11.24
C LEU A 545 21.24 0.85 11.17
N ASP A 546 22.07 -0.13 10.74
CA ASP A 546 21.62 -1.50 10.51
C ASP A 546 21.55 -2.32 11.81
N ASP A 547 22.66 -2.40 12.55
CA ASP A 547 22.79 -3.29 13.71
C ASP A 547 22.71 -2.55 15.05
N ARG A 548 22.95 -1.25 15.04
CA ARG A 548 22.90 -0.41 16.24
C ARG A 548 21.48 0.05 16.48
N ARG A 549 21.14 0.28 17.73
CA ARG A 549 19.83 0.79 18.11
C ARG A 549 19.94 2.25 18.51
N ILE A 550 18.97 3.03 18.10
CA ILE A 550 18.68 4.30 18.77
C ILE A 550 17.84 3.97 20.01
N ASP A 551 18.27 4.46 21.17
CA ASP A 551 17.48 4.31 22.39
C ASP A 551 16.09 4.90 22.17
N LYS A 552 15.07 4.15 22.57
CA LYS A 552 13.66 4.57 22.48
C LYS A 552 13.34 5.82 23.30
N ARG A 553 14.19 6.17 24.25
CA ARG A 553 14.10 7.37 25.08
C ARG A 553 14.72 8.59 24.41
N TYR A 554 15.12 8.48 23.14
CA TYR A 554 15.72 9.56 22.35
C TYR A 554 14.94 10.87 22.47
N LEU A 555 15.65 11.97 22.37
CA LEU A 555 15.09 13.29 22.52
C LEU A 555 14.95 13.98 21.17
N THR A 556 13.71 14.31 20.83
CA THR A 556 13.41 15.10 19.63
C THR A 556 12.64 16.38 20.02
N SER A 557 12.68 17.31 19.16
CA SER A 557 12.03 18.61 18.95
C SER A 557 11.25 19.36 20.06
N ASN A 558 10.85 18.77 21.14
CA ASN A 558 10.17 19.49 22.21
C ASN A 558 11.09 19.89 23.38
N VAL A 559 12.31 20.24 23.03
CA VAL A 559 13.32 20.77 23.94
C VAL A 559 12.89 22.11 24.60
N ALA A 560 11.83 22.75 24.12
CA ALA A 560 11.18 23.87 24.78
C ALA A 560 10.68 23.55 26.21
N THR A 561 10.56 22.26 26.57
CA THR A 561 10.27 21.82 27.95
C THR A 561 11.54 21.62 28.79
N TRP A 562 12.72 21.77 28.20
CA TRP A 562 14.01 21.67 28.89
C TRP A 562 14.41 22.99 29.56
N GLY A 563 13.48 23.62 30.21
CA GLY A 563 13.85 24.77 31.03
C GLY A 563 14.87 24.37 32.09
N ALA A 564 15.79 25.28 32.41
CA ALA A 564 16.83 25.09 33.41
C ALA A 564 16.33 24.66 34.81
N ASP A 565 15.02 24.72 35.02
CA ASP A 565 14.35 24.39 36.28
C ASP A 565 13.89 22.92 36.36
N ASN A 566 14.11 22.06 35.32
CA ASN A 566 13.67 20.67 35.33
C ASN A 566 14.82 19.70 35.62
N THR A 567 15.34 19.75 36.82
CA THR A 567 16.46 18.94 37.31
C THR A 567 16.18 17.42 37.18
N ASP A 568 14.96 16.99 37.45
CA ASP A 568 14.58 15.58 37.39
C ASP A 568 14.64 15.03 35.95
N TYR A 569 14.25 15.84 34.98
CA TYR A 569 14.31 15.48 33.58
C TYR A 569 15.77 15.35 33.07
N TRP A 570 16.63 16.33 33.44
CA TRP A 570 18.04 16.29 33.12
C TRP A 570 18.76 15.07 33.72
N ASN A 571 18.45 14.74 34.98
CA ASN A 571 19.00 13.54 35.60
C ASN A 571 18.63 12.27 34.82
N ALA A 572 17.36 12.16 34.36
CA ALA A 572 16.93 11.04 33.52
C ALA A 572 17.66 10.97 32.18
N VAL A 573 17.94 12.11 31.54
CA VAL A 573 18.74 12.20 30.31
C VAL A 573 20.17 11.73 30.56
N LEU A 574 20.80 12.21 31.61
CA LEU A 574 22.17 11.83 31.96
C LEU A 574 22.27 10.35 32.33
N ASP A 575 21.24 9.78 32.95
CA ASP A 575 21.18 8.35 33.24
C ASP A 575 21.06 7.53 31.95
N CYS A 576 20.26 7.96 30.96
CA CYS A 576 20.22 7.32 29.64
C CYS A 576 21.59 7.36 28.95
N ILE A 577 22.28 8.50 28.98
CA ILE A 577 23.62 8.64 28.40
C ILE A 577 24.63 7.70 29.07
N ARG A 578 24.54 7.52 30.40
CA ARG A 578 25.41 6.57 31.14
C ARG A 578 25.10 5.12 30.79
N GLU A 579 23.82 4.76 30.69
CA GLU A 579 23.40 3.41 30.38
C GLU A 579 23.81 3.00 28.97
N ASP A 580 23.63 3.86 27.96
CA ASP A 580 23.94 3.56 26.57
C ASP A 580 25.45 3.66 26.28
N GLY A 581 26.16 4.51 26.98
CA GLY A 581 27.60 4.75 26.81
C GLY A 581 27.95 5.59 25.57
N TYR A 582 26.99 5.89 24.70
CA TYR A 582 27.14 6.68 23.49
C TYR A 582 26.02 7.69 23.33
N VAL A 583 26.38 8.94 22.97
CA VAL A 583 25.40 9.98 22.63
C VAL A 583 25.77 10.63 21.30
N TYR A 584 24.79 10.76 20.43
CA TYR A 584 24.93 11.48 19.17
C TYR A 584 24.11 12.77 19.23
N LEU A 585 24.78 13.89 18.96
CA LEU A 585 24.20 15.23 19.03
C LEU A 585 23.95 15.76 17.61
N TYR A 586 22.72 16.19 17.34
CA TYR A 586 22.33 16.73 16.04
C TYR A 586 21.42 17.96 16.19
N ASN A 587 21.90 19.12 15.74
CA ASN A 587 21.15 20.37 15.77
C ASN A 587 20.56 20.66 17.16
N VAL A 588 21.37 20.70 18.19
CA VAL A 588 20.90 20.95 19.56
C VAL A 588 20.70 22.45 19.83
N THR A 589 19.79 22.79 20.74
CA THR A 589 19.58 24.18 21.15
C THR A 589 20.74 24.68 22.01
N ASP A 590 20.86 26.02 22.15
CA ASP A 590 21.89 26.62 22.98
C ASP A 590 21.75 26.18 24.45
N GLU A 591 20.51 25.99 24.95
CA GLU A 591 20.26 25.51 26.32
C GLU A 591 20.81 24.08 26.51
N VAL A 592 20.64 23.20 25.53
CA VAL A 592 21.19 21.83 25.56
C VAL A 592 22.71 21.87 25.47
N ARG A 593 23.25 22.73 24.61
CA ARG A 593 24.70 22.93 24.48
C ARG A 593 25.32 23.39 25.80
N ASP A 594 24.74 24.38 26.43
CA ASP A 594 25.21 24.91 27.71
C ASP A 594 25.11 23.87 28.83
N ALA A 595 24.02 23.09 28.85
CA ALA A 595 23.82 22.06 29.85
C ALA A 595 24.76 20.86 29.69
N LEU A 596 25.07 20.43 28.44
CA LEU A 596 26.01 19.33 28.16
C LEU A 596 27.47 19.80 28.22
N GLY A 597 27.76 21.07 27.93
CA GLY A 597 29.11 21.60 27.90
C GLY A 597 29.90 21.43 29.22
N GLN A 598 29.22 21.39 30.38
CA GLN A 598 29.87 21.12 31.66
C GLN A 598 30.41 19.68 31.82
N TYR A 599 29.94 18.75 30.98
CA TYR A 599 30.36 17.35 30.96
C TYR A 599 31.40 17.05 29.85
N MET A 600 31.72 18.05 29.01
CA MET A 600 32.62 17.89 27.87
C MET A 600 34.05 18.37 28.26
N ASP A 601 35.03 17.61 27.83
CA ASP A 601 36.47 17.99 28.00
C ASP A 601 36.93 18.88 26.84
N ASP A 602 36.33 18.71 25.66
CA ASP A 602 36.62 19.46 24.44
C ASP A 602 35.54 20.46 24.08
N GLU A 603 35.82 21.33 23.11
CA GLU A 603 34.85 22.24 22.55
C GLU A 603 33.65 21.46 21.95
N PHE A 604 32.46 21.92 22.23
CA PHE A 604 31.22 21.33 21.72
C PHE A 604 31.20 21.33 20.18
N VAL A 605 30.93 20.17 19.60
CA VAL A 605 30.81 20.01 18.14
C VAL A 605 29.45 19.41 17.79
N GLU A 606 28.77 20.05 16.86
CA GLU A 606 27.52 19.57 16.27
C GLU A 606 27.76 18.35 15.36
N GLN A 607 26.74 17.51 15.22
CA GLN A 607 26.78 16.31 14.38
C GLN A 607 27.93 15.38 14.74
N ALA A 608 28.19 15.23 16.03
CA ALA A 608 29.28 14.44 16.56
C ALA A 608 28.80 13.34 17.51
N LEU A 609 29.55 12.24 17.52
CA LEU A 609 29.40 11.12 18.44
C LEU A 609 30.32 11.32 19.64
N TYR A 610 29.76 11.20 20.83
CA TYR A 610 30.50 11.25 22.09
C TYR A 610 30.38 9.91 22.83
N VAL A 611 31.43 9.52 23.52
CA VAL A 611 31.48 8.37 24.43
C VAL A 611 31.29 8.89 25.84
N ALA A 612 30.38 8.28 26.58
CA ALA A 612 30.21 8.54 27.99
C ALA A 612 31.24 7.76 28.80
N VAL A 613 32.07 8.43 29.59
CA VAL A 613 33.11 7.86 30.45
C VAL A 613 32.89 8.32 31.88
N GLU A 614 33.01 7.44 32.84
CA GLU A 614 33.05 7.83 34.25
C GLU A 614 34.49 8.05 34.72
N GLU A 615 34.84 9.27 35.03
CA GLU A 615 36.11 9.63 35.63
C GLU A 615 35.92 10.14 37.06
N ASN A 616 36.50 9.46 38.04
CA ASN A 616 36.36 9.80 39.48
C ASN A 616 34.90 9.87 40.00
N GLY A 617 33.97 9.15 39.35
CA GLY A 617 32.55 9.18 39.69
C GLY A 617 31.75 10.34 39.05
N GLU A 618 32.37 11.11 38.15
CA GLU A 618 31.74 12.15 37.36
C GLU A 618 31.62 11.69 35.90
N LEU A 619 30.44 11.98 35.28
CA LEU A 619 30.24 11.74 33.86
C LEU A 619 31.08 12.71 33.04
N ARG A 620 31.79 12.19 32.04
CA ARG A 620 32.48 12.95 31.01
C ARG A 620 32.07 12.47 29.62
N LEU A 621 31.94 13.41 28.69
CA LEU A 621 31.65 13.14 27.30
C LEU A 621 32.88 13.42 26.46
N GLN A 622 33.50 12.35 25.98
CA GLN A 622 34.68 12.42 25.12
C GLN A 622 34.27 12.26 23.67
N ARG A 623 34.73 13.17 22.82
CA ARG A 623 34.39 13.12 21.40
C ARG A 623 35.02 11.89 20.73
N ALA A 624 34.19 11.05 20.10
CA ALA A 624 34.62 9.89 19.34
C ALA A 624 34.78 10.20 17.85
N TRP A 625 34.02 11.19 17.34
CA TRP A 625 34.03 11.63 15.93
C TRP A 625 33.55 13.06 15.80
#